data_776238ddc28ff8aef23fdf66093cbb40
#
_entry.id   776238ddc28ff8aef23fdf66093cbb40
#
_cell.length_a   1.000
_cell.length_b   1.000
_cell.length_c   1.000
_cell.angle_alpha   90.00
_cell.angle_beta   90.00
_cell.angle_gamma   90.00
#
_symmetry.space_group_name_H-M   'P 1'
#
loop_
_entity.id
_entity.type
_entity.pdbx_description
1 polymer ?
#
loop_
_entity_poly.entity_id
_entity_poly.type
_entity_poly.pdbx_seq_one_letter_code
_entity_poly.pdbx_strand_id
1 'polypeptide(L)'
;MIRLSKSVVGKAEAEAVAHIIEDISYLGMGETVGAFEHALEEYIGGGRRCVCVNSGTAALHLAIQAVTRPGDEVLVPSFTFVASLQAITGAKCIPVCCEIDPISLTLDLDDAERRITPRTTAMMPVYYGSNCSMALRYQEFAKKHHLRLVEDAAHSFGCTCEGRKIGSAGDVVCFSFDGIKNITSGEGGALFSSDPEVIQKASDARLLGVEKDSEKRYAGKRSWTFDVVDQGYRYHMSNIFAAIGLVQLSRFEKEFAPRRREIAMEYTRRLANNPNVRLIPMDYANEIVPHIFPLEILNGKRKQLEEAFKALDIQYGIQYFPNHLLTYFKSDYSLPVTEAVYERIISIPMHPELTEDDIKLICDTINQL
;
A
#
# COMPACT_ATOMS: atom_id res chain seq x y z
N MET A 1 -11.88 -12.18 -21.42
CA MET A 1 -10.74 -11.50 -20.77
C MET A 1 -10.85 -11.60 -19.26
N ILE A 2 -9.89 -12.24 -18.64
CA ILE A 2 -9.76 -12.28 -17.17
C ILE A 2 -8.82 -11.15 -16.73
N ARG A 3 -9.33 -10.20 -15.96
CA ARG A 3 -8.56 -9.01 -15.52
C ARG A 3 -7.62 -9.38 -14.37
N LEU A 4 -6.43 -8.76 -14.33
CA LEU A 4 -5.47 -8.89 -13.23
C LEU A 4 -6.06 -8.37 -11.91
N SER A 5 -6.68 -7.20 -11.99
CA SER A 5 -7.32 -6.50 -10.87
C SER A 5 -8.55 -5.75 -11.34
N LYS A 6 -9.46 -5.42 -10.41
CA LYS A 6 -10.72 -4.75 -10.72
C LYS A 6 -11.21 -3.97 -9.51
N SER A 7 -11.73 -2.76 -9.75
CA SER A 7 -12.53 -2.02 -8.78
C SER A 7 -13.88 -2.71 -8.62
N VAL A 8 -14.20 -3.14 -7.40
CA VAL A 8 -15.49 -3.78 -7.08
C VAL A 8 -16.42 -2.73 -6.48
N VAL A 9 -17.05 -1.97 -7.35
CA VAL A 9 -17.96 -0.87 -7.03
C VAL A 9 -19.33 -1.12 -7.67
N GLY A 10 -20.37 -0.50 -7.12
CA GLY A 10 -21.73 -0.73 -7.60
C GLY A 10 -22.71 0.37 -7.19
N LYS A 11 -23.96 -0.04 -6.98
CA LYS A 11 -25.06 0.87 -6.71
C LYS A 11 -24.87 1.64 -5.40
N ALA A 12 -24.34 0.99 -4.36
CA ALA A 12 -24.15 1.63 -3.06
C ALA A 12 -23.15 2.80 -3.12
N GLU A 13 -22.02 2.61 -3.84
CA GLU A 13 -21.06 3.68 -4.05
C GLU A 13 -21.64 4.79 -4.94
N ALA A 14 -22.40 4.43 -5.98
CA ALA A 14 -23.06 5.43 -6.84
C ALA A 14 -24.08 6.29 -6.07
N GLU A 15 -24.90 5.68 -5.19
CA GLU A 15 -25.86 6.37 -4.34
C GLU A 15 -25.16 7.30 -3.33
N ALA A 16 -24.05 6.84 -2.73
CA ALA A 16 -23.27 7.67 -1.83
C ALA A 16 -22.68 8.92 -2.52
N VAL A 17 -22.18 8.75 -3.75
CA VAL A 17 -21.70 9.89 -4.56
C VAL A 17 -22.85 10.82 -4.97
N ALA A 18 -24.02 10.28 -5.37
CA ALA A 18 -25.20 11.06 -5.68
C ALA A 18 -25.63 11.93 -4.49
N HIS A 19 -25.64 11.37 -3.27
CA HIS A 19 -25.92 12.10 -2.05
C HIS A 19 -24.97 13.29 -1.81
N ILE A 20 -23.67 13.12 -2.09
CA ILE A 20 -22.71 14.24 -2.00
C ILE A 20 -23.04 15.36 -3.01
N ILE A 21 -23.48 14.99 -4.21
CA ILE A 21 -23.76 15.95 -5.29
C ILE A 21 -25.11 16.65 -5.08
N GLU A 22 -26.15 15.89 -4.79
CA GLU A 22 -27.54 16.36 -4.76
C GLU A 22 -27.92 17.04 -3.43
N ASP A 23 -27.51 16.43 -2.31
CA ASP A 23 -27.96 16.85 -0.97
C ASP A 23 -26.92 17.74 -0.26
N ILE A 24 -25.64 17.30 -0.23
CA ILE A 24 -24.57 18.03 0.46
C ILE A 24 -24.08 19.21 -0.35
N SER A 25 -24.02 19.06 -1.69
CA SER A 25 -23.57 20.09 -2.66
C SER A 25 -22.19 20.70 -2.35
N TYR A 26 -21.30 19.93 -1.65
CA TYR A 26 -19.92 20.32 -1.36
C TYR A 26 -18.96 19.19 -1.69
N LEU A 27 -18.29 19.31 -2.86
CA LEU A 27 -17.47 18.23 -3.44
C LEU A 27 -16.05 18.17 -2.86
N GLY A 28 -15.54 19.29 -2.37
CA GLY A 28 -14.17 19.39 -1.81
C GLY A 28 -14.03 18.66 -0.47
N MET A 29 -12.91 18.93 0.20
CA MET A 29 -12.67 18.38 1.53
C MET A 29 -13.61 19.01 2.55
N GLY A 30 -14.41 18.20 3.23
CA GLY A 30 -15.38 18.60 4.25
C GLY A 30 -15.68 17.50 5.25
N GLU A 31 -16.87 17.53 5.83
CA GLU A 31 -17.30 16.63 6.92
C GLU A 31 -17.26 15.14 6.53
N THR A 32 -17.52 14.79 5.26
CA THR A 32 -17.48 13.39 4.79
C THR A 32 -16.05 12.82 4.87
N VAL A 33 -15.04 13.64 4.61
CA VAL A 33 -13.63 13.22 4.80
C VAL A 33 -13.36 12.98 6.27
N GLY A 34 -13.82 13.86 7.17
CA GLY A 34 -13.69 13.67 8.62
C GLY A 34 -14.42 12.40 9.10
N ALA A 35 -15.60 12.10 8.57
CA ALA A 35 -16.33 10.87 8.85
C ALA A 35 -15.56 9.62 8.39
N PHE A 36 -14.91 9.68 7.21
CA PHE A 36 -14.09 8.57 6.72
C PHE A 36 -12.84 8.37 7.56
N GLU A 37 -12.15 9.46 7.96
CA GLU A 37 -11.00 9.37 8.89
C GLU A 37 -11.41 8.71 10.19
N HIS A 38 -12.53 9.13 10.79
CA HIS A 38 -13.03 8.55 12.04
C HIS A 38 -13.39 7.07 11.90
N ALA A 39 -14.09 6.68 10.83
CA ALA A 39 -14.42 5.28 10.55
C ALA A 39 -13.17 4.41 10.35
N LEU A 40 -12.13 4.95 9.72
CA LEU A 40 -10.84 4.28 9.56
C LEU A 40 -10.10 4.17 10.91
N GLU A 41 -10.13 5.20 11.77
CA GLU A 41 -9.57 5.16 13.13
C GLU A 41 -10.23 4.07 13.98
N GLU A 42 -11.55 3.97 13.93
CA GLU A 42 -12.30 2.92 14.62
C GLU A 42 -11.98 1.53 14.08
N TYR A 43 -11.91 1.38 12.75
CA TYR A 43 -11.60 0.12 12.09
C TYR A 43 -10.19 -0.38 12.42
N ILE A 44 -9.19 0.48 12.33
CA ILE A 44 -7.79 0.15 12.61
C ILE A 44 -7.56 -0.05 14.12
N GLY A 45 -8.13 0.81 14.95
CA GLY A 45 -7.99 0.74 16.41
C GLY A 45 -6.63 1.24 16.91
N GLY A 46 -6.25 0.80 18.12
CA GLY A 46 -4.95 1.16 18.72
C GLY A 46 -4.81 2.62 19.15
N GLY A 47 -5.89 3.41 19.16
CA GLY A 47 -5.86 4.84 19.51
C GLY A 47 -5.10 5.70 18.47
N ARG A 48 -5.00 5.20 17.24
CA ARG A 48 -4.29 5.89 16.15
C ARG A 48 -5.16 6.99 15.54
N ARG A 49 -4.52 8.07 15.13
CA ARG A 49 -5.17 9.13 14.34
C ARG A 49 -4.88 8.94 12.87
N CYS A 50 -5.84 9.35 12.04
CA CYS A 50 -5.83 9.19 10.60
C CYS A 50 -5.80 10.55 9.88
N VAL A 51 -5.03 10.65 8.80
CA VAL A 51 -5.06 11.77 7.87
C VAL A 51 -5.28 11.23 6.47
N CYS A 52 -6.49 11.43 5.91
CA CYS A 52 -6.82 11.06 4.54
C CYS A 52 -6.25 12.06 3.53
N VAL A 53 -5.74 11.51 2.43
CA VAL A 53 -5.13 12.25 1.32
C VAL A 53 -5.59 11.69 -0.03
N ASN A 54 -5.25 12.39 -1.11
CA ASN A 54 -5.73 12.07 -2.45
C ASN A 54 -5.03 10.87 -3.13
N SER A 55 -4.00 10.29 -2.53
CA SER A 55 -3.33 9.07 -3.03
C SER A 55 -2.45 8.43 -1.97
N GLY A 56 -2.15 7.13 -2.12
CA GLY A 56 -1.14 6.46 -1.28
C GLY A 56 0.24 7.11 -1.38
N THR A 57 0.63 7.58 -2.56
CA THR A 57 1.90 8.31 -2.76
C THR A 57 1.95 9.61 -1.94
N ALA A 58 0.85 10.34 -1.88
CA ALA A 58 0.74 11.54 -1.04
C ALA A 58 0.86 11.19 0.46
N ALA A 59 0.26 10.06 0.90
CA ALA A 59 0.39 9.59 2.28
C ALA A 59 1.86 9.30 2.64
N LEU A 60 2.55 8.54 1.79
CA LEU A 60 3.98 8.22 1.97
C LEU A 60 4.85 9.48 1.98
N HIS A 61 4.60 10.41 1.04
CA HIS A 61 5.36 11.66 0.95
C HIS A 61 5.21 12.50 2.21
N LEU A 62 3.98 12.74 2.67
CA LEU A 62 3.72 13.50 3.90
C LEU A 62 4.26 12.80 5.14
N ALA A 63 4.22 11.46 5.20
CA ALA A 63 4.80 10.68 6.28
C ALA A 63 6.32 10.88 6.36
N ILE A 64 7.03 10.73 5.25
CA ILE A 64 8.49 10.97 5.21
C ILE A 64 8.80 12.42 5.56
N GLN A 65 8.12 13.40 4.96
CA GLN A 65 8.35 14.82 5.26
C GLN A 65 8.14 15.14 6.76
N ALA A 66 7.17 14.49 7.41
CA ALA A 66 6.87 14.75 8.82
C ALA A 66 7.95 14.23 9.78
N VAL A 67 8.68 13.16 9.39
CA VAL A 67 9.61 12.45 10.28
C VAL A 67 11.10 12.62 9.92
N THR A 68 11.43 13.24 8.79
CA THR A 68 12.80 13.42 8.29
C THR A 68 13.11 14.88 7.98
N ARG A 69 14.33 15.14 7.56
CA ARG A 69 14.80 16.45 7.06
C ARG A 69 15.39 16.31 5.66
N PRO A 70 15.37 17.34 4.83
CA PRO A 70 16.05 17.33 3.54
C PRO A 70 17.52 16.88 3.65
N GLY A 71 17.90 15.89 2.82
CA GLY A 71 19.24 15.29 2.82
C GLY A 71 19.39 14.05 3.70
N ASP A 72 18.40 13.71 4.53
CA ASP A 72 18.38 12.46 5.28
C ASP A 72 18.28 11.25 4.35
N GLU A 73 18.89 10.16 4.75
CA GLU A 73 18.79 8.86 4.05
C GLU A 73 17.66 8.02 4.64
N VAL A 74 16.90 7.36 3.73
CA VAL A 74 15.78 6.48 4.07
C VAL A 74 16.04 5.10 3.45
N LEU A 75 16.14 4.07 4.29
CA LEU A 75 16.25 2.67 3.84
C LEU A 75 14.92 2.21 3.23
N VAL A 76 14.95 1.64 2.03
CA VAL A 76 13.75 1.21 1.31
C VAL A 76 14.08 -0.01 0.44
N PRO A 77 13.20 -1.05 0.35
CA PRO A 77 13.46 -2.15 -0.56
C PRO A 77 13.42 -1.66 -2.01
N SER A 78 14.35 -2.14 -2.83
CA SER A 78 14.32 -1.82 -4.26
C SER A 78 13.15 -2.49 -4.99
N PHE A 79 12.63 -3.59 -4.44
CA PHE A 79 11.52 -4.36 -4.99
C PHE A 79 10.20 -3.81 -4.49
N THR A 80 9.80 -2.66 -5.01
CA THR A 80 8.55 -1.97 -4.66
C THR A 80 8.03 -1.18 -5.86
N PHE A 81 6.78 -0.72 -5.75
CA PHE A 81 6.26 0.28 -6.69
C PHE A 81 7.06 1.59 -6.53
N VAL A 82 7.34 2.24 -7.65
CA VAL A 82 8.17 3.45 -7.70
C VAL A 82 7.68 4.59 -6.78
N ALA A 83 6.42 4.57 -6.38
CA ALA A 83 5.83 5.57 -5.48
C ALA A 83 6.56 5.68 -4.13
N SER A 84 7.07 4.56 -3.59
CA SER A 84 7.82 4.57 -2.32
C SER A 84 9.11 5.41 -2.45
N LEU A 85 9.87 5.22 -3.54
CA LEU A 85 11.09 6.02 -3.79
C LEU A 85 10.78 7.47 -4.15
N GLN A 86 9.71 7.70 -4.95
CA GLN A 86 9.27 9.03 -5.33
C GLN A 86 8.80 9.85 -4.10
N ALA A 87 8.18 9.19 -3.13
CA ALA A 87 7.79 9.84 -1.88
C ALA A 87 9.01 10.32 -1.08
N ILE A 88 10.06 9.50 -1.03
CA ILE A 88 11.33 9.85 -0.34
C ILE A 88 12.01 11.03 -1.04
N THR A 89 12.18 10.97 -2.36
CA THR A 89 12.82 12.07 -3.11
C THR A 89 11.95 13.33 -3.15
N GLY A 90 10.62 13.18 -3.16
CA GLY A 90 9.67 14.28 -3.03
C GLY A 90 9.84 15.08 -1.73
N ALA A 91 10.16 14.40 -0.64
CA ALA A 91 10.52 15.00 0.64
C ALA A 91 11.97 15.53 0.69
N LYS A 92 12.68 15.53 -0.44
CA LYS A 92 14.09 15.93 -0.57
C LYS A 92 15.07 15.04 0.22
N CYS A 93 14.66 13.81 0.52
CA CYS A 93 15.47 12.77 1.15
C CYS A 93 16.12 11.86 0.09
N ILE A 94 17.06 11.04 0.52
CA ILE A 94 17.85 10.15 -0.32
C ILE A 94 17.36 8.71 -0.09
N PRO A 95 16.75 8.04 -1.09
CA PRO A 95 16.40 6.64 -0.96
C PRO A 95 17.68 5.78 -1.01
N VAL A 96 17.87 4.95 0.01
CA VAL A 96 18.92 3.93 0.04
C VAL A 96 18.27 2.59 -0.27
N CYS A 97 18.44 2.14 -1.52
CA CYS A 97 17.86 0.87 -1.97
C CYS A 97 18.50 -0.30 -1.25
N CYS A 98 17.68 -1.14 -0.65
CA CYS A 98 18.08 -2.36 0.06
C CYS A 98 17.62 -3.61 -0.70
N GLU A 99 18.26 -4.72 -0.37
CA GLU A 99 17.88 -6.05 -0.83
C GLU A 99 16.56 -6.50 -0.19
N ILE A 100 15.97 -7.55 -0.75
CA ILE A 100 14.82 -8.24 -0.17
C ILE A 100 15.21 -9.62 0.33
N ASP A 101 14.51 -10.10 1.35
CA ASP A 101 14.54 -11.49 1.75
C ASP A 101 13.93 -12.37 0.63
N PRO A 102 14.62 -13.42 0.17
CA PRO A 102 14.17 -14.20 -0.98
C PRO A 102 12.93 -15.06 -0.73
N ILE A 103 12.50 -15.21 0.53
CA ILE A 103 11.34 -16.02 0.90
C ILE A 103 10.10 -15.14 1.04
N SER A 104 10.21 -14.10 1.82
CA SER A 104 9.10 -13.17 2.12
C SER A 104 8.90 -12.09 1.05
N LEU A 105 9.91 -11.81 0.24
CA LEU A 105 10.00 -10.72 -0.74
C LEU A 105 9.83 -9.32 -0.11
N THR A 106 10.09 -9.21 1.18
CA THR A 106 10.06 -7.95 1.92
C THR A 106 11.49 -7.50 2.27
N LEU A 107 11.65 -6.30 2.81
CA LEU A 107 12.96 -5.72 3.13
C LEU A 107 13.83 -6.67 3.97
N ASP A 108 15.05 -6.95 3.48
CA ASP A 108 16.08 -7.71 4.22
C ASP A 108 16.74 -6.80 5.27
N LEU A 109 16.58 -7.17 6.54
CA LEU A 109 17.12 -6.38 7.65
C LEU A 109 18.64 -6.47 7.79
N ASP A 110 19.26 -7.58 7.37
CA ASP A 110 20.71 -7.73 7.40
C ASP A 110 21.37 -6.85 6.34
N ASP A 111 20.77 -6.73 5.16
CA ASP A 111 21.22 -5.79 4.15
C ASP A 111 20.95 -4.33 4.56
N ALA A 112 19.78 -4.06 5.11
CA ALA A 112 19.42 -2.74 5.64
C ALA A 112 20.42 -2.28 6.72
N GLU A 113 20.80 -3.16 7.67
CA GLU A 113 21.79 -2.83 8.72
C GLU A 113 23.15 -2.45 8.16
N ARG A 114 23.63 -3.17 7.11
CA ARG A 114 24.90 -2.86 6.43
C ARG A 114 24.90 -1.52 5.71
N ARG A 115 23.72 -0.98 5.38
CA ARG A 115 23.58 0.30 4.65
C ARG A 115 23.34 1.50 5.54
N ILE A 116 23.23 1.32 6.85
CA ILE A 116 23.07 2.43 7.80
C ILE A 116 24.32 3.32 7.78
N THR A 117 24.12 4.62 7.63
CA THR A 117 25.14 5.67 7.75
C THR A 117 24.71 6.69 8.80
N PRO A 118 25.59 7.63 9.19
CA PRO A 118 25.18 8.73 10.09
C PRO A 118 24.06 9.64 9.57
N ARG A 119 23.73 9.56 8.27
CA ARG A 119 22.61 10.30 7.66
C ARG A 119 21.31 9.49 7.60
N THR A 120 21.36 8.21 7.91
CA THR A 120 20.18 7.36 7.91
C THR A 120 19.31 7.69 9.13
N THR A 121 18.13 8.25 8.91
CA THR A 121 17.21 8.67 9.98
C THR A 121 15.87 7.94 9.97
N ALA A 122 15.55 7.27 8.84
CA ALA A 122 14.30 6.54 8.69
C ALA A 122 14.46 5.26 7.86
N MET A 123 13.48 4.38 7.98
CA MET A 123 13.28 3.25 7.09
C MET A 123 11.84 3.19 6.60
N MET A 124 11.65 2.72 5.35
CA MET A 124 10.35 2.52 4.73
C MET A 124 10.24 1.09 4.20
N PRO A 125 9.96 0.10 5.05
CA PRO A 125 9.62 -1.23 4.58
C PRO A 125 8.31 -1.22 3.81
N VAL A 126 8.18 -2.15 2.85
CA VAL A 126 6.98 -2.31 2.03
C VAL A 126 6.41 -3.71 2.26
N TYR A 127 5.14 -3.80 2.57
CA TYR A 127 4.43 -5.06 2.74
C TYR A 127 4.02 -5.64 1.38
N TYR A 128 5.02 -6.06 0.61
CA TYR A 128 4.83 -6.56 -0.74
C TYR A 128 3.85 -7.74 -0.77
N GLY A 129 2.90 -7.70 -1.72
CA GLY A 129 1.88 -8.76 -1.86
C GLY A 129 0.99 -8.94 -0.63
N SER A 130 0.91 -7.95 0.25
CA SER A 130 0.26 -7.99 1.57
C SER A 130 1.05 -8.75 2.64
N ASN A 131 2.29 -9.16 2.39
CA ASN A 131 3.11 -9.86 3.38
C ASN A 131 3.58 -8.92 4.49
N CYS A 132 2.89 -8.96 5.62
CA CYS A 132 3.19 -8.17 6.82
C CYS A 132 3.84 -8.98 7.96
N SER A 133 4.33 -10.19 7.68
CA SER A 133 4.93 -11.08 8.69
C SER A 133 6.14 -10.48 9.43
N MET A 134 6.79 -9.49 8.81
CA MET A 134 7.96 -8.82 9.39
C MET A 134 7.64 -7.55 10.18
N ALA A 135 6.36 -7.17 10.33
CA ALA A 135 5.96 -5.88 10.93
C ALA A 135 6.59 -5.64 12.30
N LEU A 136 6.51 -6.60 13.21
CA LEU A 136 7.10 -6.46 14.55
C LEU A 136 8.64 -6.38 14.51
N ARG A 137 9.29 -7.15 13.64
CA ARG A 137 10.75 -7.10 13.48
C ARG A 137 11.21 -5.75 12.92
N TYR A 138 10.43 -5.10 12.04
CA TYR A 138 10.74 -3.76 11.57
C TYR A 138 10.63 -2.73 12.69
N GLN A 139 9.63 -2.84 13.57
CA GLN A 139 9.49 -1.97 14.75
C GLN A 139 10.68 -2.14 15.71
N GLU A 140 11.10 -3.39 15.99
CA GLU A 140 12.28 -3.69 16.82
C GLU A 140 13.56 -3.15 16.19
N PHE A 141 13.76 -3.37 14.89
CA PHE A 141 14.92 -2.88 14.16
C PHE A 141 15.00 -1.35 14.17
N ALA A 142 13.91 -0.67 13.85
CA ALA A 142 13.85 0.79 13.88
C ALA A 142 14.19 1.35 15.28
N LYS A 143 13.64 0.74 16.32
CA LYS A 143 13.94 1.09 17.71
C LYS A 143 15.42 0.87 18.06
N LYS A 144 16.00 -0.29 17.68
CA LYS A 144 17.41 -0.65 17.91
C LYS A 144 18.37 0.38 17.30
N HIS A 145 18.05 0.85 16.10
CA HIS A 145 18.90 1.77 15.33
C HIS A 145 18.49 3.25 15.43
N HIS A 146 17.52 3.58 16.29
CA HIS A 146 16.98 4.94 16.47
C HIS A 146 16.45 5.56 15.16
N LEU A 147 15.85 4.74 14.28
CA LEU A 147 15.25 5.18 13.03
C LEU A 147 13.76 5.47 13.21
N ARG A 148 13.24 6.46 12.48
CA ARG A 148 11.80 6.60 12.28
C ARG A 148 11.33 5.49 11.31
N LEU A 149 10.11 4.99 11.53
CA LEU A 149 9.55 3.89 10.74
C LEU A 149 8.32 4.38 9.98
N VAL A 150 8.41 4.40 8.65
CA VAL A 150 7.27 4.66 7.76
C VAL A 150 6.93 3.37 7.04
N GLU A 151 5.83 2.74 7.41
CA GLU A 151 5.40 1.45 6.85
C GLU A 151 4.55 1.70 5.60
N ASP A 152 5.05 1.29 4.42
CA ASP A 152 4.26 1.28 3.19
C ASP A 152 3.34 0.05 3.18
N ALA A 153 2.13 0.25 3.69
CA ALA A 153 1.08 -0.74 3.81
C ALA A 153 0.05 -0.65 2.65
N ALA A 154 0.44 -0.07 1.50
CA ALA A 154 -0.45 0.11 0.34
C ALA A 154 -1.09 -1.19 -0.17
N HIS A 155 -0.54 -2.36 0.17
CA HIS A 155 -1.09 -3.67 -0.15
C HIS A 155 -1.76 -4.38 1.03
N SER A 156 -1.71 -3.83 2.25
CA SER A 156 -1.99 -4.60 3.48
C SER A 156 -3.18 -4.09 4.27
N PHE A 157 -4.10 -3.33 3.64
CA PHE A 157 -5.34 -2.94 4.32
C PHE A 157 -6.15 -4.17 4.72
N GLY A 158 -6.51 -4.26 6.00
CA GLY A 158 -7.23 -5.39 6.59
C GLY A 158 -6.37 -6.58 7.00
N CYS A 159 -5.06 -6.55 6.77
CA CYS A 159 -4.15 -7.59 7.26
C CYS A 159 -3.86 -7.44 8.75
N THR A 160 -3.48 -8.53 9.37
CA THR A 160 -2.98 -8.59 10.75
C THR A 160 -1.58 -9.19 10.79
N CYS A 161 -0.85 -8.90 11.85
CA CYS A 161 0.39 -9.56 12.22
C CYS A 161 0.29 -9.91 13.70
N GLU A 162 0.40 -11.20 14.03
CA GLU A 162 0.20 -11.73 15.38
C GLU A 162 -1.11 -11.23 16.04
N GLY A 163 -2.20 -11.27 15.27
CA GLY A 163 -3.54 -10.85 15.69
C GLY A 163 -3.75 -9.34 15.82
N ARG A 164 -2.77 -8.50 15.49
CA ARG A 164 -2.88 -7.03 15.50
C ARG A 164 -3.07 -6.51 14.09
N LYS A 165 -4.07 -5.68 13.87
CA LYS A 165 -4.26 -5.03 12.55
C LYS A 165 -3.05 -4.19 12.17
N ILE A 166 -2.61 -4.31 10.92
CA ILE A 166 -1.63 -3.38 10.36
C ILE A 166 -2.22 -1.97 10.43
N GLY A 167 -1.43 -1.03 10.92
CA GLY A 167 -1.86 0.34 11.20
C GLY A 167 -2.22 0.61 12.67
N SER A 168 -2.55 -0.42 13.47
CA SER A 168 -2.90 -0.24 14.89
C SER A 168 -1.69 -0.02 15.81
N ALA A 169 -0.49 -0.27 15.31
CA ALA A 169 0.80 -0.06 15.97
C ALA A 169 1.82 0.46 14.96
N GLY A 170 3.06 0.63 15.37
CA GLY A 170 4.14 1.22 14.56
C GLY A 170 4.28 2.73 14.76
N ASP A 171 5.16 3.38 14.01
CA ASP A 171 5.37 4.83 14.08
C ASP A 171 4.41 5.55 13.11
N VAL A 172 4.61 5.42 11.80
CA VAL A 172 3.71 5.94 10.76
C VAL A 172 3.38 4.82 9.78
N VAL A 173 2.10 4.57 9.52
CA VAL A 173 1.64 3.52 8.59
C VAL A 173 0.80 4.17 7.49
N CYS A 174 1.12 3.87 6.23
CA CYS A 174 0.48 4.47 5.07
C CYS A 174 -0.30 3.45 4.25
N PHE A 175 -1.55 3.75 3.95
CA PHE A 175 -2.42 2.94 3.08
C PHE A 175 -2.73 3.65 1.77
N SER A 176 -3.08 2.87 0.77
CA SER A 176 -3.60 3.33 -0.52
C SER A 176 -5.05 2.86 -0.69
N PHE A 177 -5.87 3.75 -1.21
CA PHE A 177 -7.26 3.51 -1.62
C PHE A 177 -7.45 3.76 -3.11
N ASP A 178 -6.40 3.50 -3.90
CA ASP A 178 -6.44 3.50 -5.36
C ASP A 178 -7.51 2.54 -5.88
N GLY A 179 -7.95 2.73 -7.13
CA GLY A 179 -9.05 2.02 -7.75
C GLY A 179 -9.05 0.49 -7.64
N ILE A 180 -7.88 -0.12 -7.49
CA ILE A 180 -7.72 -1.58 -7.48
C ILE A 180 -7.35 -2.16 -6.10
N LYS A 181 -7.21 -1.33 -5.06
CA LYS A 181 -6.79 -1.77 -3.73
C LYS A 181 -7.87 -2.60 -3.00
N ASN A 182 -7.53 -3.10 -1.81
CA ASN A 182 -8.42 -3.96 -1.01
C ASN A 182 -9.75 -3.29 -0.69
N ILE A 183 -9.72 -1.98 -0.44
CA ILE A 183 -10.85 -1.05 -0.55
C ILE A 183 -10.42 0.10 -1.45
N THR A 184 -11.37 0.71 -2.15
CA THR A 184 -11.09 1.86 -3.00
C THR A 184 -11.92 3.08 -2.61
N SER A 185 -11.35 4.26 -2.82
CA SER A 185 -12.08 5.52 -2.84
C SER A 185 -12.09 6.16 -4.25
N GLY A 186 -11.76 5.34 -5.29
CA GLY A 186 -11.45 5.81 -6.63
C GLY A 186 -9.98 6.18 -6.72
N GLU A 187 -9.60 7.26 -6.06
CA GLU A 187 -8.24 7.67 -5.73
C GLU A 187 -8.20 8.06 -4.26
N GLY A 188 -7.13 7.68 -3.55
CA GLY A 188 -6.97 8.04 -2.15
C GLY A 188 -5.85 7.32 -1.43
N GLY A 189 -5.61 7.77 -0.23
CA GLY A 189 -4.69 7.17 0.73
C GLY A 189 -4.94 7.71 2.13
N ALA A 190 -4.27 7.13 3.09
CA ALA A 190 -4.28 7.61 4.46
C ALA A 190 -2.96 7.28 5.16
N LEU A 191 -2.54 8.14 6.06
CA LEU A 191 -1.49 7.83 7.02
C LEU A 191 -2.06 7.78 8.44
N PHE A 192 -1.48 6.89 9.25
CA PHE A 192 -1.85 6.66 10.64
C PHE A 192 -0.64 6.86 11.55
N SER A 193 -0.81 7.59 12.64
CA SER A 193 0.20 7.71 13.68
C SER A 193 -0.45 7.96 15.04
N SER A 194 0.26 7.63 16.11
CA SER A 194 -0.06 8.08 17.48
C SER A 194 0.74 9.32 17.89
N ASP A 195 1.69 9.74 17.05
CA ASP A 195 2.49 10.94 17.25
C ASP A 195 1.68 12.18 16.83
N PRO A 196 1.25 13.06 17.77
CA PRO A 196 0.43 14.22 17.43
C PRO A 196 1.17 15.23 16.54
N GLU A 197 2.51 15.27 16.59
CA GLU A 197 3.30 16.16 15.74
C GLU A 197 3.26 15.71 14.28
N VAL A 198 3.36 14.39 14.03
CA VAL A 198 3.22 13.80 12.68
C VAL A 198 1.84 14.09 12.11
N ILE A 199 0.79 13.87 12.91
CA ILE A 199 -0.59 14.11 12.48
C ILE A 199 -0.83 15.59 12.16
N GLN A 200 -0.34 16.51 12.99
CA GLN A 200 -0.49 17.94 12.74
C GLN A 200 0.26 18.38 11.47
N LYS A 201 1.53 17.99 11.32
CA LYS A 201 2.33 18.30 10.11
C LYS A 201 1.66 17.77 8.85
N ALA A 202 1.20 16.51 8.85
CA ALA A 202 0.53 15.93 7.69
C ALA A 202 -0.81 16.59 7.37
N SER A 203 -1.60 16.93 8.40
CA SER A 203 -2.89 17.64 8.25
C SER A 203 -2.72 19.03 7.64
N ASP A 204 -1.72 19.78 8.07
CA ASP A 204 -1.45 21.12 7.54
C ASP A 204 -0.84 21.00 6.12
N ALA A 205 0.15 20.13 5.94
CA ALA A 205 0.83 19.96 4.66
C ALA A 205 -0.09 19.49 3.54
N ARG A 206 -1.11 18.66 3.79
CA ARG A 206 -2.09 18.26 2.75
C ARG A 206 -2.94 19.41 2.22
N LEU A 207 -2.99 20.54 2.96
CA LEU A 207 -3.74 21.77 2.63
C LEU A 207 -2.82 22.99 2.53
N LEU A 208 -1.73 22.89 1.79
CA LEU A 208 -0.80 23.98 1.49
C LEU A 208 0.01 24.48 2.71
N GLY A 209 0.12 23.71 3.77
CA GLY A 209 0.80 24.12 5.00
C GLY A 209 0.05 25.19 5.81
N VAL A 210 -1.25 25.39 5.53
CA VAL A 210 -2.07 26.34 6.29
C VAL A 210 -2.44 25.74 7.63
N GLU A 211 -1.96 26.35 8.70
CA GLU A 211 -2.17 25.85 10.06
C GLU A 211 -3.64 25.67 10.41
N LYS A 212 -3.99 24.46 10.90
CA LYS A 212 -5.32 24.08 11.41
C LYS A 212 -6.48 24.32 10.43
N ASP A 213 -6.22 24.36 9.12
CA ASP A 213 -7.28 24.57 8.11
C ASP A 213 -8.21 23.34 7.99
N SER A 214 -7.69 22.14 8.22
CA SER A 214 -8.49 20.91 8.22
C SER A 214 -9.64 20.95 9.21
N GLU A 215 -9.39 21.33 10.46
CA GLU A 215 -10.41 21.44 11.53
C GLU A 215 -11.49 22.46 11.17
N LYS A 216 -11.09 23.61 10.60
CA LYS A 216 -12.03 24.65 10.17
C LYS A 216 -12.93 24.17 9.03
N ARG A 217 -12.37 23.43 8.07
CA ARG A 217 -13.13 22.87 6.94
C ARG A 217 -14.11 21.80 7.36
N TYR A 218 -13.75 20.94 8.30
CA TYR A 218 -14.69 19.96 8.85
C TYR A 218 -15.88 20.63 9.56
N ALA A 219 -15.65 21.80 10.16
CA ALA A 219 -16.71 22.61 10.75
C ALA A 219 -17.44 23.52 9.73
N GLY A 220 -17.23 23.36 8.42
CA GLY A 220 -17.83 24.18 7.38
C GLY A 220 -17.36 25.64 7.36
N LYS A 221 -16.22 25.94 7.98
CA LYS A 221 -15.67 27.30 8.13
C LYS A 221 -14.44 27.50 7.28
N ARG A 222 -14.11 28.75 6.99
CA ARG A 222 -12.84 29.17 6.35
C ARG A 222 -12.20 30.31 7.16
N SER A 223 -10.87 30.33 7.20
CA SER A 223 -10.12 31.46 7.71
C SER A 223 -9.58 32.29 6.56
N TRP A 224 -9.70 33.61 6.66
CA TRP A 224 -9.11 34.56 5.71
C TRP A 224 -7.76 35.08 6.19
N THR A 225 -7.43 34.84 7.47
CA THR A 225 -6.13 35.14 8.05
C THR A 225 -5.50 33.82 8.50
N PHE A 226 -4.36 33.47 7.95
CA PHE A 226 -3.63 32.24 8.23
C PHE A 226 -2.12 32.46 8.10
N ASP A 227 -1.35 31.58 8.65
CA ASP A 227 0.09 31.49 8.46
C ASP A 227 0.46 30.18 7.79
N VAL A 228 1.61 30.15 7.13
CA VAL A 228 2.23 28.97 6.49
C VAL A 228 3.66 28.89 6.98
N VAL A 229 3.93 27.92 7.83
CA VAL A 229 5.24 27.76 8.49
C VAL A 229 6.09 26.65 7.85
N ASP A 230 5.52 25.80 7.03
CA ASP A 230 6.21 24.70 6.36
C ASP A 230 5.64 24.43 4.95
N GLN A 231 6.38 23.64 4.15
CA GLN A 231 5.97 23.28 2.79
C GLN A 231 4.73 22.40 2.81
N GLY A 232 3.69 22.84 2.14
CA GLY A 232 2.46 22.08 1.95
C GLY A 232 2.08 21.87 0.48
N TYR A 233 1.04 21.04 0.27
CA TYR A 233 0.59 20.57 -1.05
C TYR A 233 -0.93 20.55 -1.11
N ARG A 234 -1.48 20.34 -2.31
CA ARG A 234 -2.90 20.08 -2.51
C ARG A 234 -3.17 18.58 -2.58
N TYR A 235 -2.98 17.90 -1.46
CA TYR A 235 -3.09 16.45 -1.32
C TYR A 235 -4.34 15.99 -0.58
N HIS A 236 -5.22 16.91 -0.22
CA HIS A 236 -6.46 16.58 0.49
C HIS A 236 -7.40 15.72 -0.34
N MET A 237 -8.09 14.80 0.31
CA MET A 237 -9.17 13.99 -0.28
C MET A 237 -10.42 14.84 -0.47
N SER A 238 -11.26 14.51 -1.45
CA SER A 238 -12.59 15.11 -1.65
C SER A 238 -13.69 14.34 -0.91
N ASN A 239 -14.82 14.99 -0.63
CA ASN A 239 -16.00 14.33 -0.08
C ASN A 239 -16.53 13.20 -0.99
N ILE A 240 -16.40 13.35 -2.33
CA ILE A 240 -16.80 12.30 -3.28
C ILE A 240 -16.00 11.01 -3.04
N PHE A 241 -14.69 11.13 -2.93
CA PHE A 241 -13.83 9.97 -2.72
C PHE A 241 -14.01 9.38 -1.32
N ALA A 242 -14.18 10.22 -0.31
CA ALA A 242 -14.46 9.77 1.04
C ALA A 242 -15.79 9.00 1.13
N ALA A 243 -16.83 9.43 0.41
CA ALA A 243 -18.12 8.73 0.37
C ALA A 243 -18.00 7.32 -0.23
N ILE A 244 -17.24 7.15 -1.31
CA ILE A 244 -16.92 5.84 -1.87
C ILE A 244 -16.17 5.00 -0.81
N GLY A 245 -15.14 5.56 -0.19
CA GLY A 245 -14.32 4.89 0.83
C GLY A 245 -15.13 4.40 2.02
N LEU A 246 -16.09 5.18 2.51
CA LEU A 246 -17.00 4.81 3.59
C LEU A 246 -17.84 3.58 3.25
N VAL A 247 -18.42 3.54 2.04
CA VAL A 247 -19.20 2.38 1.57
C VAL A 247 -18.29 1.15 1.46
N GLN A 248 -17.12 1.30 0.85
CA GLN A 248 -16.15 0.21 0.69
C GLN A 248 -15.70 -0.36 2.05
N LEU A 249 -15.41 0.51 3.01
CA LEU A 249 -15.04 0.10 4.37
C LEU A 249 -16.16 -0.70 5.04
N SER A 250 -17.40 -0.29 4.90
CA SER A 250 -18.57 -0.98 5.50
C SER A 250 -18.79 -2.39 4.93
N ARG A 251 -18.35 -2.64 3.69
CA ARG A 251 -18.47 -3.91 2.97
C ARG A 251 -17.25 -4.82 3.17
N PHE A 252 -16.12 -4.26 3.58
CA PHE A 252 -14.81 -4.92 3.52
C PHE A 252 -14.78 -6.26 4.24
N GLU A 253 -15.10 -6.30 5.54
CA GLU A 253 -15.03 -7.52 6.36
C GLU A 253 -16.09 -8.57 5.98
N LYS A 254 -17.21 -8.14 5.40
CA LYS A 254 -18.34 -9.02 5.06
C LYS A 254 -18.23 -9.61 3.65
N GLU A 255 -17.62 -8.88 2.71
CA GLU A 255 -17.65 -9.23 1.30
C GLU A 255 -16.23 -9.40 0.73
N PHE A 256 -15.37 -8.36 0.83
CA PHE A 256 -14.12 -8.34 0.07
C PHE A 256 -13.02 -9.19 0.71
N ALA A 257 -12.82 -9.05 2.01
CA ALA A 257 -11.74 -9.77 2.70
C ALA A 257 -11.94 -11.29 2.69
N PRO A 258 -13.14 -11.84 3.00
CA PRO A 258 -13.38 -13.28 2.92
C PRO A 258 -13.17 -13.83 1.51
N ARG A 259 -13.69 -13.15 0.48
CA ARG A 259 -13.57 -13.62 -0.91
C ARG A 259 -12.12 -13.59 -1.41
N ARG A 260 -11.34 -12.56 -1.07
CA ARG A 260 -9.92 -12.50 -1.42
C ARG A 260 -9.13 -13.63 -0.75
N ARG A 261 -9.39 -13.94 0.51
CA ARG A 261 -8.78 -15.07 1.23
C ARG A 261 -9.14 -16.41 0.58
N GLU A 262 -10.40 -16.62 0.27
CA GLU A 262 -10.89 -17.84 -0.40
C GLU A 262 -10.15 -18.09 -1.72
N ILE A 263 -10.06 -17.07 -2.58
CA ILE A 263 -9.34 -17.15 -3.86
C ILE A 263 -7.87 -17.51 -3.65
N ALA A 264 -7.19 -16.85 -2.70
CA ALA A 264 -5.78 -17.11 -2.41
C ALA A 264 -5.53 -18.52 -1.86
N MET A 265 -6.39 -19.01 -0.98
CA MET A 265 -6.32 -20.38 -0.48
C MET A 265 -6.55 -21.41 -1.61
N GLU A 266 -7.48 -21.12 -2.54
CA GLU A 266 -7.72 -22.00 -3.67
C GLU A 266 -6.54 -22.02 -4.66
N TYR A 267 -5.92 -20.87 -4.95
CA TYR A 267 -4.67 -20.81 -5.72
C TYR A 267 -3.55 -21.60 -5.02
N THR A 268 -3.38 -21.39 -3.74
CA THR A 268 -2.36 -22.10 -2.94
C THR A 268 -2.59 -23.62 -3.03
N ARG A 269 -3.80 -24.08 -2.83
CA ARG A 269 -4.17 -25.50 -2.87
C ARG A 269 -3.91 -26.13 -4.26
N ARG A 270 -4.30 -25.43 -5.33
CA ARG A 270 -4.18 -25.95 -6.71
C ARG A 270 -2.76 -25.96 -7.25
N LEU A 271 -1.92 -25.02 -6.78
CA LEU A 271 -0.56 -24.83 -7.29
C LEU A 271 0.53 -25.45 -6.39
N ALA A 272 0.20 -25.93 -5.18
CA ALA A 272 1.15 -26.40 -4.18
C ALA A 272 2.10 -27.51 -4.66
N ASN A 273 1.65 -28.36 -5.59
CA ASN A 273 2.43 -29.51 -6.07
C ASN A 273 3.10 -29.29 -7.43
N ASN A 274 3.04 -28.07 -7.97
CA ASN A 274 3.70 -27.76 -9.25
C ASN A 274 5.19 -27.48 -9.04
N PRO A 275 6.11 -28.30 -9.58
CA PRO A 275 7.56 -28.14 -9.38
C PRO A 275 8.14 -26.89 -10.07
N ASN A 276 7.38 -26.26 -10.96
CA ASN A 276 7.77 -25.03 -11.65
C ASN A 276 7.25 -23.75 -10.97
N VAL A 277 6.56 -23.89 -9.82
CA VAL A 277 5.97 -22.79 -9.08
C VAL A 277 6.56 -22.72 -7.66
N ARG A 278 6.98 -21.53 -7.25
CA ARG A 278 7.23 -21.22 -5.84
C ARG A 278 6.19 -20.25 -5.35
N LEU A 279 5.37 -20.70 -4.42
CA LEU A 279 4.40 -19.87 -3.72
C LEU A 279 5.12 -19.06 -2.62
N ILE A 280 4.70 -17.82 -2.43
CA ILE A 280 5.18 -16.99 -1.33
C ILE A 280 4.43 -17.41 -0.06
N PRO A 281 5.14 -17.76 1.03
CA PRO A 281 4.49 -18.19 2.28
C PRO A 281 3.69 -17.05 2.92
N MET A 282 2.38 -17.23 3.04
CA MET A 282 1.47 -16.26 3.66
C MET A 282 0.31 -16.98 4.36
N ASP A 283 -0.09 -16.51 5.54
CA ASP A 283 -1.26 -17.04 6.26
C ASP A 283 -2.56 -16.37 5.77
N TYR A 284 -3.06 -16.85 4.63
CA TYR A 284 -4.33 -16.37 4.08
C TYR A 284 -5.55 -16.78 4.91
N ALA A 285 -5.43 -17.77 5.76
CA ALA A 285 -6.55 -18.22 6.59
C ALA A 285 -6.85 -17.22 7.72
N ASN A 286 -5.81 -16.64 8.32
CA ASN A 286 -5.96 -15.85 9.54
C ASN A 286 -5.50 -14.41 9.41
N GLU A 287 -4.37 -14.14 8.75
CA GLU A 287 -3.70 -12.85 8.84
C GLU A 287 -3.78 -12.02 7.56
N ILE A 288 -3.67 -12.64 6.39
CA ILE A 288 -3.49 -11.90 5.14
C ILE A 288 -4.80 -11.74 4.38
N VAL A 289 -5.09 -10.51 3.97
CA VAL A 289 -6.06 -10.19 2.92
C VAL A 289 -5.28 -9.78 1.67
N PRO A 290 -5.13 -10.66 0.68
CA PRO A 290 -4.24 -10.43 -0.44
C PRO A 290 -4.75 -9.31 -1.35
N HIS A 291 -3.88 -8.33 -1.65
CA HIS A 291 -4.12 -7.33 -2.68
C HIS A 291 -3.78 -7.88 -4.06
N ILE A 292 -2.61 -8.49 -4.19
CA ILE A 292 -2.15 -9.23 -5.37
C ILE A 292 -1.81 -10.66 -4.97
N PHE A 293 -1.72 -11.57 -5.94
CA PHE A 293 -1.23 -12.93 -5.70
C PHE A 293 0.05 -13.15 -6.52
N PRO A 294 1.23 -12.84 -5.94
CA PRO A 294 2.51 -13.07 -6.58
C PRO A 294 2.95 -14.52 -6.39
N LEU A 295 3.61 -15.06 -7.39
CA LEU A 295 4.29 -16.35 -7.34
C LEU A 295 5.53 -16.32 -8.24
N GLU A 296 6.50 -17.18 -8.00
CA GLU A 296 7.66 -17.30 -8.88
C GLU A 296 7.50 -18.49 -9.82
N ILE A 297 7.80 -18.25 -11.09
CA ILE A 297 7.89 -19.30 -12.10
C ILE A 297 9.35 -19.69 -12.26
N LEU A 298 9.64 -20.94 -11.94
CA LEU A 298 10.97 -21.51 -11.93
C LEU A 298 11.40 -22.03 -13.32
N ASN A 299 12.66 -22.46 -13.42
CA ASN A 299 13.20 -23.17 -14.58
C ASN A 299 13.09 -22.38 -15.91
N GLY A 300 13.10 -21.04 -15.85
CA GLY A 300 13.03 -20.16 -17.01
C GLY A 300 11.69 -20.17 -17.76
N LYS A 301 10.64 -20.72 -17.16
CA LYS A 301 9.33 -20.92 -17.82
C LYS A 301 8.40 -19.70 -17.78
N ARG A 302 8.79 -18.57 -17.15
CA ARG A 302 7.91 -17.40 -17.05
C ARG A 302 7.42 -16.90 -18.42
N LYS A 303 8.30 -16.80 -19.42
CA LYS A 303 7.91 -16.38 -20.77
C LYS A 303 6.88 -17.33 -21.41
N GLN A 304 7.04 -18.64 -21.19
CA GLN A 304 6.06 -19.63 -21.67
C GLN A 304 4.69 -19.38 -21.04
N LEU A 305 4.62 -19.10 -19.73
CA LEU A 305 3.37 -18.76 -19.06
C LEU A 305 2.76 -17.46 -19.58
N GLU A 306 3.59 -16.42 -19.76
CA GLU A 306 3.13 -15.13 -20.31
C GLU A 306 2.49 -15.29 -21.70
N GLU A 307 3.05 -16.15 -22.57
CA GLU A 307 2.49 -16.46 -23.89
C GLU A 307 1.18 -17.23 -23.79
N ALA A 308 1.10 -18.22 -22.88
CA ALA A 308 -0.12 -18.99 -22.63
C ALA A 308 -1.26 -18.09 -22.09
N PHE A 309 -0.95 -17.21 -21.15
CA PHE A 309 -1.93 -16.26 -20.62
C PHE A 309 -2.42 -15.28 -21.70
N LYS A 310 -1.52 -14.76 -22.54
CA LYS A 310 -1.90 -13.92 -23.68
C LYS A 310 -2.85 -14.65 -24.65
N ALA A 311 -2.57 -15.91 -24.97
CA ALA A 311 -3.40 -16.71 -25.86
C ALA A 311 -4.81 -16.96 -25.31
N LEU A 312 -4.97 -17.00 -23.99
CA LEU A 312 -6.23 -17.22 -23.28
C LEU A 312 -6.91 -15.93 -22.81
N ASP A 313 -6.38 -14.75 -23.17
CA ASP A 313 -6.87 -13.45 -22.74
C ASP A 313 -6.93 -13.29 -21.20
N ILE A 314 -5.88 -13.80 -20.53
CA ILE A 314 -5.66 -13.68 -19.07
C ILE A 314 -4.63 -12.58 -18.83
N GLN A 315 -4.99 -11.54 -18.09
CA GLN A 315 -4.06 -10.50 -17.67
C GLN A 315 -3.15 -11.00 -16.54
N TYR A 316 -1.91 -10.53 -16.54
CA TYR A 316 -0.92 -10.79 -15.50
C TYR A 316 -0.09 -9.52 -15.23
N GLY A 317 0.63 -9.48 -14.12
CA GLY A 317 1.52 -8.38 -13.78
C GLY A 317 2.93 -8.87 -13.43
N ILE A 318 3.93 -8.03 -13.72
CA ILE A 318 5.30 -8.23 -13.22
C ILE A 318 5.60 -7.09 -12.27
N GLN A 319 5.44 -7.35 -11.02
CA GLN A 319 5.52 -6.38 -9.94
C GLN A 319 6.63 -6.78 -8.97
N TYR A 320 7.77 -6.03 -8.92
CA TYR A 320 8.03 -4.79 -9.65
C TYR A 320 9.42 -4.84 -10.30
N PHE A 321 9.63 -3.99 -11.30
CA PHE A 321 10.99 -3.79 -11.82
C PHE A 321 11.87 -3.20 -10.71
N PRO A 322 13.11 -3.71 -10.50
CA PRO A 322 13.98 -3.23 -9.44
C PRO A 322 14.28 -1.74 -9.57
N ASN A 323 13.93 -0.95 -8.57
CA ASN A 323 14.01 0.51 -8.67
C ASN A 323 15.45 1.01 -8.77
N HIS A 324 16.43 0.32 -8.16
CA HIS A 324 17.86 0.68 -8.25
C HIS A 324 18.45 0.58 -9.67
N LEU A 325 17.71 -0.04 -10.61
CA LEU A 325 18.08 -0.11 -12.04
C LEU A 325 17.42 1.00 -12.88
N LEU A 326 16.44 1.73 -12.33
CA LEU A 326 15.77 2.83 -13.01
C LEU A 326 16.73 4.02 -13.16
N THR A 327 16.71 4.69 -14.31
CA THR A 327 17.62 5.80 -14.61
C THR A 327 17.69 6.85 -13.51
N TYR A 328 16.55 7.25 -12.95
CA TYR A 328 16.48 8.28 -11.90
C TYR A 328 16.98 7.81 -10.53
N PHE A 329 16.86 6.51 -10.22
CA PHE A 329 17.25 5.89 -8.95
C PHE A 329 18.47 4.99 -9.05
N LYS A 330 19.17 5.05 -10.19
CA LYS A 330 20.28 4.12 -10.47
C LYS A 330 21.33 4.16 -9.38
N SER A 331 21.52 3.01 -8.73
CA SER A 331 22.56 2.79 -7.73
C SER A 331 23.88 2.35 -8.42
N ASP A 332 24.98 2.55 -7.75
CA ASP A 332 26.33 2.09 -8.16
C ASP A 332 26.64 0.67 -7.64
N TYR A 333 25.66 0.01 -7.03
CA TYR A 333 25.74 -1.36 -6.52
C TYR A 333 24.58 -2.21 -7.03
N SER A 334 24.78 -3.53 -7.09
CA SER A 334 23.74 -4.51 -7.45
C SER A 334 22.99 -5.02 -6.23
N LEU A 335 21.77 -5.51 -6.48
CA LEU A 335 20.92 -6.19 -5.51
C LEU A 335 20.53 -7.56 -6.12
N PRO A 336 21.43 -8.56 -6.02
CA PRO A 336 21.33 -9.79 -6.80
C PRO A 336 20.10 -10.65 -6.47
N VAL A 337 19.60 -10.62 -5.23
CA VAL A 337 18.37 -11.35 -4.86
C VAL A 337 17.17 -10.67 -5.49
N THR A 338 17.06 -9.36 -5.38
CA THR A 338 15.99 -8.55 -5.99
C THR A 338 15.95 -8.75 -7.51
N GLU A 339 17.12 -8.69 -8.18
CA GLU A 339 17.24 -8.88 -9.62
C GLU A 339 16.84 -10.30 -10.03
N ALA A 340 17.30 -11.32 -9.29
CA ALA A 340 16.95 -12.71 -9.56
C ALA A 340 15.46 -13.02 -9.32
N VAL A 341 14.83 -12.42 -8.32
CA VAL A 341 13.38 -12.55 -8.07
C VAL A 341 12.60 -11.92 -9.22
N TYR A 342 13.00 -10.73 -9.68
CA TYR A 342 12.34 -10.06 -10.81
C TYR A 342 12.28 -10.93 -12.07
N GLU A 343 13.30 -11.72 -12.34
CA GLU A 343 13.31 -12.62 -13.51
C GLU A 343 12.28 -13.75 -13.43
N ARG A 344 11.76 -14.05 -12.24
CA ARG A 344 10.86 -15.19 -11.98
C ARG A 344 9.45 -14.78 -11.54
N ILE A 345 9.30 -13.61 -10.96
CA ILE A 345 8.04 -13.17 -10.36
C ILE A 345 6.96 -12.93 -11.42
N ILE A 346 5.74 -13.32 -11.09
CA ILE A 346 4.52 -12.95 -11.81
C ILE A 346 3.37 -12.83 -10.82
N SER A 347 2.50 -11.86 -11.02
CA SER A 347 1.23 -11.74 -10.28
C SER A 347 0.10 -12.22 -11.17
N ILE A 348 -0.71 -13.12 -10.66
CA ILE A 348 -1.90 -13.64 -11.32
C ILE A 348 -3.16 -12.90 -10.86
N PRO A 349 -4.29 -13.00 -11.60
CA PRO A 349 -5.52 -12.29 -11.27
C PRO A 349 -5.95 -12.44 -9.82
N MET A 350 -6.26 -11.29 -9.16
CA MET A 350 -6.71 -11.26 -7.77
C MET A 350 -7.72 -10.14 -7.54
N HIS A 351 -8.99 -10.45 -7.61
CA HIS A 351 -10.10 -9.56 -7.26
C HIS A 351 -11.35 -10.36 -6.88
N PRO A 352 -12.26 -9.80 -6.04
CA PRO A 352 -13.43 -10.55 -5.53
C PRO A 352 -14.39 -11.11 -6.58
N GLU A 353 -14.41 -10.57 -7.79
CA GLU A 353 -15.31 -11.01 -8.86
C GLU A 353 -14.76 -12.15 -9.75
N LEU A 354 -13.61 -12.74 -9.39
CA LEU A 354 -13.15 -13.96 -10.08
C LEU A 354 -14.12 -15.12 -9.83
N THR A 355 -14.52 -15.80 -10.92
CA THR A 355 -15.34 -16.99 -10.84
C THR A 355 -14.50 -18.24 -10.58
N GLU A 356 -15.12 -19.34 -10.16
CA GLU A 356 -14.43 -20.62 -9.99
C GLU A 356 -13.83 -21.13 -11.31
N ASP A 357 -14.52 -20.87 -12.43
CA ASP A 357 -14.02 -21.23 -13.77
C ASP A 357 -12.78 -20.39 -14.15
N ASP A 358 -12.74 -19.10 -13.80
CA ASP A 358 -11.55 -18.26 -13.99
C ASP A 358 -10.37 -18.80 -13.18
N ILE A 359 -10.58 -19.07 -11.89
CA ILE A 359 -9.56 -19.62 -10.99
C ILE A 359 -9.03 -20.95 -11.52
N LYS A 360 -9.95 -21.82 -11.94
CA LYS A 360 -9.61 -23.12 -12.53
C LYS A 360 -8.77 -22.97 -13.80
N LEU A 361 -9.21 -22.13 -14.74
CA LEU A 361 -8.49 -21.89 -15.99
C LEU A 361 -7.07 -21.35 -15.75
N ILE A 362 -6.92 -20.39 -14.86
CA ILE A 362 -5.61 -19.83 -14.47
C ILE A 362 -4.69 -20.93 -13.92
N CYS A 363 -5.19 -21.72 -12.96
CA CYS A 363 -4.38 -22.78 -12.33
C CYS A 363 -4.05 -23.91 -13.31
N ASP A 364 -5.01 -24.34 -14.13
CA ASP A 364 -4.78 -25.39 -15.12
C ASP A 364 -3.71 -24.96 -16.15
N THR A 365 -3.74 -23.70 -16.57
CA THR A 365 -2.72 -23.13 -17.46
C THR A 365 -1.33 -23.14 -16.83
N ILE A 366 -1.22 -22.74 -15.54
CA ILE A 366 0.06 -22.77 -14.80
C ILE A 366 0.53 -24.22 -14.62
N ASN A 367 -0.37 -25.15 -14.36
CA ASN A 367 -0.03 -26.56 -14.13
C ASN A 367 0.38 -27.31 -15.41
N GLN A 368 0.24 -26.70 -16.59
CA GLN A 368 0.75 -27.24 -17.86
C GLN A 368 2.23 -26.86 -18.12
N LEU A 369 2.86 -26.05 -17.25
CA LEU A 369 4.28 -25.76 -17.33
C LEU A 369 5.12 -26.98 -16.98
#